data_40af4a86c6b5c121a77179e4494ac2bd
#
_entry.id   40af4a86c6b5c121a77179e4494ac2bd
#
_cell.length_a   1.000
_cell.length_b   1.000
_cell.length_c   1.000
_cell.angle_alpha   90.00
_cell.angle_beta   90.00
_cell.angle_gamma   90.00
#
_symmetry.space_group_name_H-M   'P 1'
#
loop_
_entity.id
_entity.type
_entity.pdbx_description
1 polymer ?
#
loop_
_entity_poly.entity_id
_entity_poly.type
_entity_poly.pdbx_seq_one_letter_code
_entity_poly.pdbx_strand_id
1 'polypeptide(L)'
;ITTKKGKEGKMAVSVASNVTFDTPLLTPEIQNTYGASYTQGSGLSADGWGGKIADTADADRLLKYKPDSKIFPGYENVAHLRNYGKDDVADFFRTGVTTNNSVSVSGGTEKIQTYFSIGNSHANGMIRNNSYNRNTMAFRQNYKLFDKLSVEVSANFVSTKTTNRPGGGTVFNPIYHAYVTPRNIDMDY
;
A
#
# COMPACT_ATOMS: atom_id res chain seq x y z
N ILE A 1 -3.65 -17.48 23.67
CA ILE A 1 -3.78 -15.99 23.50
C ILE A 1 -4.67 -15.52 24.64
N THR A 2 -4.11 -14.73 25.56
CA THR A 2 -4.89 -14.16 26.67
C THR A 2 -5.37 -12.77 26.25
N THR A 3 -6.66 -12.57 26.20
CA THR A 3 -7.25 -11.26 25.90
C THR A 3 -7.21 -10.38 27.15
N LYS A 4 -7.03 -9.04 26.96
CA LYS A 4 -7.03 -8.10 28.08
C LYS A 4 -8.38 -8.14 28.80
N LYS A 5 -8.34 -8.19 30.13
CA LYS A 5 -9.49 -8.19 31.03
C LYS A 5 -9.51 -6.91 31.87
N GLY A 6 -10.67 -6.58 32.39
CA GLY A 6 -10.78 -5.59 33.47
C GLY A 6 -9.97 -6.05 34.69
N LYS A 7 -9.48 -5.10 35.45
CA LYS A 7 -8.78 -5.37 36.72
C LYS A 7 -9.51 -4.68 37.85
N GLU A 8 -9.47 -5.30 39.02
CA GLU A 8 -9.91 -4.65 40.24
C GLU A 8 -9.04 -3.44 40.54
N GLY A 9 -9.64 -2.34 40.99
CA GLY A 9 -8.97 -1.13 41.36
C GLY A 9 -9.57 0.11 40.68
N LYS A 10 -8.85 1.21 40.81
CA LYS A 10 -9.24 2.50 40.21
C LYS A 10 -9.30 2.38 38.68
N MET A 11 -10.18 3.13 38.06
CA MET A 11 -10.23 3.25 36.62
C MET A 11 -8.89 3.74 36.07
N ALA A 12 -8.34 2.98 35.13
CA ALA A 12 -7.12 3.31 34.40
C ALA A 12 -7.46 3.55 32.92
N VAL A 13 -6.97 4.65 32.41
CA VAL A 13 -7.05 4.99 30.97
C VAL A 13 -5.68 4.78 30.36
N SER A 14 -5.62 4.07 29.24
CA SER A 14 -4.40 3.90 28.46
C SER A 14 -4.62 4.43 27.07
N VAL A 15 -3.71 5.26 26.61
CA VAL A 15 -3.68 5.78 25.24
C VAL A 15 -2.38 5.29 24.60
N ALA A 16 -2.47 4.75 23.40
CA ALA A 16 -1.32 4.34 22.61
C ALA A 16 -1.44 4.93 21.21
N SER A 17 -0.36 5.50 20.72
CA SER A 17 -0.22 6.01 19.37
C SER A 17 1.13 5.56 18.81
N ASN A 18 1.12 5.07 17.60
CA ASN A 18 2.32 4.66 16.88
C ASN A 18 2.22 5.11 15.42
N VAL A 19 3.33 5.57 14.87
CA VAL A 19 3.48 5.92 13.46
C VAL A 19 4.67 5.13 12.91
N THR A 20 4.47 4.46 11.79
CA THR A 20 5.52 3.70 11.08
C THR A 20 5.65 4.26 9.67
N PHE A 21 6.90 4.38 9.21
CA PHE A 21 7.26 4.77 7.85
C PHE A 21 7.92 3.57 7.18
N ASP A 22 7.40 3.19 6.03
CA ASP A 22 7.87 2.04 5.25
C ASP A 22 8.44 2.52 3.92
N THR A 23 9.68 2.15 3.62
CA THR A 23 10.33 2.42 2.32
C THR A 23 10.92 1.14 1.77
N PRO A 24 11.02 0.97 0.44
CA PRO A 24 11.74 -0.14 -0.14
C PRO A 24 13.19 -0.16 0.34
N LEU A 25 13.68 -1.29 0.81
CA LEU A 25 15.06 -1.43 1.26
C LEU A 25 16.01 -1.65 0.07
N LEU A 26 15.60 -2.47 -0.88
CA LEU A 26 16.37 -2.84 -2.06
C LEU A 26 15.45 -2.89 -3.27
N THR A 27 15.91 -2.34 -4.37
CA THR A 27 15.34 -2.50 -5.70
C THR A 27 16.39 -3.13 -6.61
N PRO A 28 16.00 -3.98 -7.57
CA PRO A 28 16.96 -4.54 -8.52
C PRO A 28 17.63 -3.44 -9.35
N GLU A 29 18.90 -3.58 -9.61
CA GLU A 29 19.58 -2.76 -10.61
C GLU A 29 19.04 -3.12 -12.01
N ILE A 30 18.54 -2.14 -12.71
CA ILE A 30 18.00 -2.30 -14.06
C ILE A 30 18.90 -1.56 -15.05
N GLN A 31 19.09 -2.16 -16.22
CA GLN A 31 19.87 -1.54 -17.28
C GLN A 31 19.20 -0.24 -17.78
N ASN A 32 20.02 0.76 -18.12
CA ASN A 32 19.56 2.07 -18.60
C ASN A 32 20.13 2.42 -20.00
N THR A 33 20.58 1.40 -20.74
CA THR A 33 21.22 1.57 -22.05
C THR A 33 20.24 1.35 -23.20
N TYR A 34 19.32 0.40 -23.04
CA TYR A 34 18.37 0.00 -24.07
C TYR A 34 16.94 0.33 -23.65
N GLY A 35 16.14 0.75 -24.60
CA GLY A 35 14.73 1.07 -24.41
C GLY A 35 13.79 0.00 -24.97
N ALA A 36 12.54 0.37 -25.20
CA ALA A 36 11.56 -0.49 -25.85
C ALA A 36 12.00 -0.87 -27.26
N SER A 37 11.73 -2.10 -27.65
CA SER A 37 11.86 -2.55 -29.03
C SER A 37 10.69 -2.03 -29.87
N TYR A 38 10.98 -1.59 -31.11
CA TYR A 38 9.97 -1.27 -32.09
C TYR A 38 9.87 -2.38 -33.13
N THR A 39 8.73 -3.03 -33.22
CA THR A 39 8.45 -3.99 -34.28
C THR A 39 7.47 -3.35 -35.28
N GLN A 40 7.88 -3.27 -36.54
CA GLN A 40 7.06 -2.66 -37.59
C GLN A 40 5.71 -3.40 -37.69
N GLY A 41 4.62 -2.65 -37.49
CA GLY A 41 3.25 -3.18 -37.51
C GLY A 41 2.70 -3.64 -36.16
N SER A 42 3.52 -3.83 -35.14
CA SER A 42 3.08 -4.30 -33.80
C SER A 42 3.23 -3.24 -32.71
N GLY A 43 3.86 -2.11 -32.99
CA GLY A 43 4.13 -1.07 -32.01
C GLY A 43 5.33 -1.36 -31.13
N LEU A 44 5.35 -0.75 -29.95
CA LEU A 44 6.41 -0.92 -28.97
C LEU A 44 6.29 -2.28 -28.26
N SER A 45 7.38 -3.02 -28.21
CA SER A 45 7.48 -4.21 -27.37
C SER A 45 7.78 -3.83 -25.92
N ALA A 46 7.22 -4.60 -25.00
CA ALA A 46 7.44 -4.41 -23.56
C ALA A 46 8.80 -4.93 -23.07
N ASP A 47 9.63 -5.45 -23.96
CA ASP A 47 10.91 -6.07 -23.62
C ASP A 47 12.01 -5.03 -23.50
N GLY A 48 12.31 -4.25 -22.80
CA GLY A 48 13.36 -3.21 -22.65
C GLY A 48 14.74 -3.51 -23.30
N TRP A 49 14.80 -4.33 -24.34
CA TRP A 49 16.03 -4.75 -25.07
C TRP A 49 16.00 -4.32 -26.54
N GLY A 50 15.40 -3.18 -26.83
CA GLY A 50 15.37 -2.58 -28.15
C GLY A 50 16.62 -1.76 -28.50
N GLY A 51 16.43 -0.65 -29.19
CA GLY A 51 17.53 0.25 -29.56
C GLY A 51 18.16 0.96 -28.37
N LYS A 52 19.42 1.38 -28.53
CA LYS A 52 20.10 2.22 -27.53
C LYS A 52 19.38 3.53 -27.35
N ILE A 53 19.13 3.93 -26.12
CA ILE A 53 18.42 5.18 -25.77
C ILE A 53 19.23 6.41 -26.20
N ALA A 54 20.55 6.33 -26.17
CA ALA A 54 21.46 7.43 -26.55
C ALA A 54 21.69 7.52 -28.06
N ASP A 55 21.20 6.59 -28.88
CA ASP A 55 21.35 6.63 -30.32
C ASP A 55 20.22 7.48 -30.93
N THR A 56 20.58 8.64 -31.50
CA THR A 56 19.62 9.59 -32.06
C THR A 56 18.77 9.01 -33.19
N ALA A 57 19.33 8.11 -34.00
CA ALA A 57 18.60 7.46 -35.08
C ALA A 57 17.52 6.51 -34.55
N ASP A 58 17.80 5.76 -33.50
CA ASP A 58 16.82 4.90 -32.86
C ASP A 58 15.81 5.72 -32.02
N ALA A 59 16.25 6.81 -31.40
CA ALA A 59 15.36 7.74 -30.71
C ALA A 59 14.35 8.36 -31.69
N ASP A 60 14.79 8.83 -32.86
CA ASP A 60 13.90 9.36 -33.87
C ASP A 60 12.94 8.32 -34.43
N ARG A 61 13.34 7.08 -34.53
CA ARG A 61 12.47 5.96 -34.97
C ARG A 61 11.39 5.66 -33.93
N LEU A 62 11.73 5.70 -32.65
CA LEU A 62 10.80 5.53 -31.53
C LEU A 62 9.85 6.72 -31.39
N LEU A 63 10.31 7.94 -31.75
CA LEU A 63 9.52 9.17 -31.75
C LEU A 63 8.38 9.17 -32.79
N LYS A 64 8.39 8.30 -33.80
CA LYS A 64 7.34 8.21 -34.81
C LYS A 64 6.13 7.42 -34.35
N TYR A 65 6.19 6.78 -33.19
CA TYR A 65 5.03 6.12 -32.62
C TYR A 65 4.11 7.16 -31.97
N LYS A 66 2.94 7.34 -32.55
CA LYS A 66 1.87 8.13 -31.95
C LYS A 66 0.89 7.13 -31.33
N PRO A 67 0.72 7.15 -29.99
CA PRO A 67 -0.32 6.35 -29.37
C PRO A 67 -1.68 6.73 -29.94
N ASP A 68 -2.58 5.75 -30.06
CA ASP A 68 -3.95 6.04 -30.52
C ASP A 68 -4.63 6.96 -29.49
N SER A 69 -4.96 8.18 -29.94
CA SER A 69 -5.60 9.19 -29.11
C SER A 69 -6.96 8.78 -28.55
N LYS A 70 -7.61 7.79 -29.15
CA LYS A 70 -8.86 7.22 -28.65
C LYS A 70 -8.66 6.33 -27.43
N ILE A 71 -7.50 5.67 -27.34
CA ILE A 71 -7.14 4.79 -26.24
C ILE A 71 -6.43 5.58 -25.14
N PHE A 72 -5.61 6.57 -25.54
CA PHE A 72 -4.80 7.40 -24.65
C PHE A 72 -5.04 8.90 -24.92
N PRO A 73 -6.21 9.44 -24.53
CA PRO A 73 -6.49 10.85 -24.73
C PRO A 73 -5.51 11.71 -23.91
N GLY A 74 -4.95 12.72 -24.55
CA GLY A 74 -3.93 13.60 -23.97
C GLY A 74 -2.49 13.22 -24.30
N TYR A 75 -2.27 12.06 -24.94
CA TYR A 75 -0.95 11.58 -25.35
C TYR A 75 -0.65 11.78 -26.82
N GLU A 76 -1.49 12.48 -27.57
CA GLU A 76 -1.36 12.72 -29.01
C GLU A 76 -0.05 13.42 -29.39
N ASN A 77 0.52 14.17 -28.46
CA ASN A 77 1.73 14.98 -28.64
C ASN A 77 2.94 14.46 -27.85
N VAL A 78 2.88 13.30 -27.20
CA VAL A 78 4.04 12.71 -26.54
C VAL A 78 4.98 12.14 -27.60
N ALA A 79 5.66 13.04 -28.30
CA ALA A 79 6.64 12.72 -29.35
C ALA A 79 8.03 12.41 -28.80
N HIS A 80 8.20 12.24 -27.48
CA HIS A 80 9.52 12.17 -26.87
C HIS A 80 9.65 10.97 -25.94
N LEU A 81 10.06 9.86 -26.49
CA LEU A 81 10.63 8.78 -25.68
C LEU A 81 11.97 9.29 -25.14
N ARG A 82 11.94 9.76 -23.91
CA ARG A 82 13.14 10.23 -23.19
C ARG A 82 13.76 9.06 -22.45
N ASN A 83 15.04 9.18 -22.14
CA ASN A 83 15.63 8.30 -21.14
C ASN A 83 15.13 8.72 -19.74
N TYR A 84 14.13 8.03 -19.24
CA TYR A 84 13.64 8.15 -17.86
C TYR A 84 14.43 7.27 -16.90
N GLY A 85 15.56 6.71 -17.32
CA GLY A 85 16.37 5.79 -16.56
C GLY A 85 16.92 6.30 -15.23
N LYS A 86 16.69 7.57 -14.90
CA LYS A 86 16.87 8.07 -13.54
C LYS A 86 15.70 7.75 -12.64
N ASP A 87 14.53 7.53 -13.22
CA ASP A 87 13.33 7.10 -12.52
C ASP A 87 13.45 5.59 -12.37
N ASP A 88 14.14 5.21 -11.33
CA ASP A 88 14.33 3.81 -10.99
C ASP A 88 12.98 3.20 -10.53
N VAL A 89 12.89 1.88 -10.51
CA VAL A 89 11.77 1.17 -9.89
C VAL A 89 11.51 1.68 -8.47
N ALA A 90 12.53 2.21 -7.81
CA ALA A 90 12.39 2.88 -6.52
C ALA A 90 11.41 4.06 -6.54
N ASP A 91 11.39 4.84 -7.64
CA ASP A 91 10.53 6.04 -7.76
C ASP A 91 9.05 5.68 -7.98
N PHE A 92 8.78 4.45 -8.43
CA PHE A 92 7.41 3.91 -8.47
C PHE A 92 6.79 3.84 -7.06
N PHE A 93 7.61 3.57 -6.05
CA PHE A 93 7.17 3.48 -4.68
C PHE A 93 7.22 4.84 -3.98
N ARG A 94 6.31 5.04 -3.06
CA ARG A 94 6.34 6.14 -2.12
C ARG A 94 6.65 5.63 -0.71
N THR A 95 7.00 6.52 0.20
CA THR A 95 7.01 6.18 1.61
C THR A 95 5.60 5.81 2.07
N GLY A 96 5.43 4.57 2.51
CA GLY A 96 4.23 4.12 3.18
C GLY A 96 4.16 4.72 4.58
N VAL A 97 2.96 5.07 5.04
CA VAL A 97 2.75 5.60 6.39
C VAL A 97 1.62 4.81 7.05
N THR A 98 1.93 4.22 8.19
CA THR A 98 0.95 3.49 9.00
C THR A 98 0.80 4.17 10.35
N THR A 99 -0.43 4.50 10.72
CA THR A 99 -0.78 5.03 12.04
C THR A 99 -1.64 4.02 12.79
N ASN A 100 -1.30 3.78 14.05
CA ASN A 100 -2.09 2.95 14.95
C ASN A 100 -2.39 3.75 16.21
N ASN A 101 -3.66 3.99 16.45
CA ASN A 101 -4.13 4.75 17.61
C ASN A 101 -5.10 3.89 18.40
N SER A 102 -4.99 3.87 19.70
CA SER A 102 -5.93 3.17 20.55
C SER A 102 -6.10 3.85 21.89
N VAL A 103 -7.30 3.76 22.40
CA VAL A 103 -7.65 4.17 23.76
C VAL A 103 -8.32 3.00 24.43
N SER A 104 -7.93 2.73 25.67
CA SER A 104 -8.60 1.72 26.47
C SER A 104 -8.82 2.20 27.90
N VAL A 105 -9.92 1.76 28.46
CA VAL A 105 -10.31 2.02 29.84
C VAL A 105 -10.52 0.68 30.53
N SER A 106 -9.94 0.53 31.70
CA SER A 106 -10.14 -0.66 32.54
C SER A 106 -10.26 -0.27 34.00
N GLY A 107 -11.08 -0.98 34.72
CA GLY A 107 -11.27 -0.77 36.17
C GLY A 107 -12.45 -1.54 36.69
N GLY A 108 -12.68 -1.41 37.97
CA GLY A 108 -13.82 -2.05 38.60
C GLY A 108 -13.60 -2.38 40.07
N THR A 109 -14.56 -3.06 40.61
CA THR A 109 -14.56 -3.58 41.97
C THR A 109 -14.30 -5.10 41.98
N GLU A 110 -14.20 -5.70 43.14
CA GLU A 110 -14.15 -7.18 43.27
C GLU A 110 -15.32 -7.86 42.54
N LYS A 111 -16.49 -7.24 42.53
CA LYS A 111 -17.71 -7.80 41.92
C LYS A 111 -17.88 -7.49 40.45
N ILE A 112 -17.41 -6.36 39.99
CA ILE A 112 -17.61 -5.90 38.59
C ILE A 112 -16.28 -5.37 38.07
N GLN A 113 -15.79 -5.98 36.98
CA GLN A 113 -14.57 -5.54 36.31
C GLN A 113 -14.89 -5.29 34.85
N THR A 114 -14.57 -4.11 34.36
CA THR A 114 -14.88 -3.65 33.01
C THR A 114 -13.61 -3.33 32.24
N TYR A 115 -13.59 -3.72 30.99
CA TYR A 115 -12.60 -3.30 29.99
C TYR A 115 -13.32 -2.81 28.76
N PHE A 116 -12.94 -1.65 28.27
CA PHE A 116 -13.40 -1.10 27.01
C PHE A 116 -12.20 -0.58 26.22
N SER A 117 -12.19 -0.80 24.91
CA SER A 117 -11.18 -0.21 24.05
C SER A 117 -11.74 0.12 22.67
N ILE A 118 -11.21 1.18 22.10
CA ILE A 118 -11.37 1.54 20.69
C ILE A 118 -9.99 1.69 20.08
N GLY A 119 -9.88 1.33 18.81
CA GLY A 119 -8.62 1.46 18.06
C GLY A 119 -8.89 1.72 16.59
N ASN A 120 -8.00 2.49 15.99
CA ASN A 120 -7.95 2.73 14.56
C ASN A 120 -6.54 2.43 14.05
N SER A 121 -6.46 1.67 12.97
CA SER A 121 -5.25 1.48 12.17
C SER A 121 -5.52 2.02 10.79
N HIS A 122 -4.72 3.01 10.36
CA HIS A 122 -4.77 3.56 9.02
C HIS A 122 -3.41 3.44 8.38
N ALA A 123 -3.36 2.85 7.19
CA ALA A 123 -2.14 2.73 6.41
C ALA A 123 -2.34 3.26 4.98
N ASN A 124 -1.44 4.11 4.55
CA ASN A 124 -1.21 4.41 3.16
C ASN A 124 -0.01 3.57 2.71
N GLY A 125 -0.23 2.62 1.80
CA GLY A 125 0.82 1.71 1.34
C GLY A 125 1.90 2.41 0.50
N MET A 126 3.00 1.71 0.26
CA MET A 126 4.09 2.18 -0.61
C MET A 126 3.66 2.30 -2.08
N ILE A 127 2.60 1.63 -2.49
CA ILE A 127 2.02 1.77 -3.83
C ILE A 127 1.01 2.92 -3.79
N ARG A 128 1.05 3.80 -4.79
CA ARG A 128 0.12 4.93 -4.90
C ARG A 128 -1.33 4.44 -4.88
N ASN A 129 -2.20 5.21 -4.24
CA ASN A 129 -3.63 4.93 -4.09
C ASN A 129 -3.99 3.66 -3.29
N ASN A 130 -3.03 2.90 -2.79
CA ASN A 130 -3.30 1.79 -1.88
C ASN A 130 -3.51 2.32 -0.46
N SER A 131 -4.60 1.90 0.17
CA SER A 131 -4.85 2.23 1.58
C SER A 131 -5.58 1.11 2.31
N TYR A 132 -5.38 1.08 3.61
CA TYR A 132 -6.00 0.18 4.55
C TYR A 132 -6.52 0.96 5.74
N ASN A 133 -7.73 0.69 6.16
CA ASN A 133 -8.31 1.26 7.37
C ASN A 133 -9.01 0.17 8.17
N ARG A 134 -8.70 0.09 9.46
CA ARG A 134 -9.29 -0.86 10.38
C ARG A 134 -9.70 -0.17 11.66
N ASN A 135 -10.98 -0.26 11.99
CA ASN A 135 -11.53 0.18 13.25
C ASN A 135 -11.85 -1.04 14.12
N THR A 136 -11.49 -0.98 15.36
CA THR A 136 -11.74 -2.03 16.35
C THR A 136 -12.43 -1.44 17.58
N MET A 137 -13.36 -2.19 18.12
CA MET A 137 -13.95 -1.90 19.42
C MET A 137 -14.04 -3.20 20.19
N ALA A 138 -13.63 -3.19 21.44
CA ALA A 138 -13.75 -4.32 22.33
C ALA A 138 -14.36 -3.90 23.66
N PHE A 139 -15.31 -4.66 24.12
CA PHE A 139 -15.93 -4.52 25.42
C PHE A 139 -15.87 -5.87 26.13
N ARG A 140 -15.55 -5.82 27.40
CA ARG A 140 -15.58 -7.00 28.27
C ARG A 140 -15.96 -6.60 29.66
N GLN A 141 -16.88 -7.37 30.25
CA GLN A 141 -17.29 -7.19 31.61
C GLN A 141 -17.35 -8.55 32.32
N ASN A 142 -16.71 -8.63 33.49
CA ASN A 142 -16.84 -9.73 34.42
C ASN A 142 -17.73 -9.30 35.56
N TYR A 143 -18.67 -10.12 35.91
CA TYR A 143 -19.57 -9.89 37.01
C TYR A 143 -19.60 -11.13 37.95
N LYS A 144 -19.17 -10.94 39.18
CA LYS A 144 -19.24 -11.99 40.24
C LYS A 144 -20.59 -11.86 40.90
N LEU A 145 -21.51 -12.74 40.53
CA LEU A 145 -22.88 -12.77 41.08
C LEU A 145 -22.89 -13.28 42.50
N PHE A 146 -22.18 -14.38 42.74
CA PHE A 146 -21.99 -15.03 44.01
C PHE A 146 -20.57 -15.58 44.08
N ASP A 147 -20.17 -16.07 45.26
CA ASP A 147 -18.79 -16.59 45.43
C ASP A 147 -18.43 -17.75 44.49
N LYS A 148 -19.45 -18.51 44.04
CA LYS A 148 -19.25 -19.65 43.13
C LYS A 148 -19.74 -19.38 41.71
N LEU A 149 -20.29 -18.21 41.41
CA LEU A 149 -20.86 -17.89 40.09
C LEU A 149 -20.35 -16.54 39.58
N SER A 150 -19.67 -16.61 38.46
CA SER A 150 -19.27 -15.41 37.72
C SER A 150 -19.78 -15.47 36.28
N VAL A 151 -20.16 -14.33 35.73
CA VAL A 151 -20.62 -14.17 34.36
C VAL A 151 -19.63 -13.24 33.63
N GLU A 152 -19.15 -13.67 32.48
CA GLU A 152 -18.36 -12.83 31.58
C GLU A 152 -19.17 -12.51 30.34
N VAL A 153 -19.30 -11.23 30.02
CA VAL A 153 -19.90 -10.73 28.78
C VAL A 153 -18.78 -10.07 27.97
N SER A 154 -18.70 -10.42 26.70
CA SER A 154 -17.74 -9.79 25.78
C SER A 154 -18.38 -9.49 24.43
N ALA A 155 -18.02 -8.34 23.86
CA ALA A 155 -18.39 -7.93 22.53
C ALA A 155 -17.17 -7.37 21.81
N ASN A 156 -16.95 -7.81 20.57
CA ASN A 156 -15.88 -7.31 19.73
C ASN A 156 -16.47 -6.89 18.37
N PHE A 157 -16.10 -5.71 17.94
CA PHE A 157 -16.45 -5.21 16.62
C PHE A 157 -15.19 -4.87 15.84
N VAL A 158 -15.13 -5.31 14.59
CA VAL A 158 -14.02 -5.01 13.67
C VAL A 158 -14.61 -4.63 12.33
N SER A 159 -14.22 -3.46 11.85
CA SER A 159 -14.50 -3.00 10.49
C SER A 159 -13.21 -2.77 9.75
N THR A 160 -13.06 -3.35 8.56
CA THR A 160 -11.86 -3.24 7.74
C THR A 160 -12.24 -2.80 6.33
N LYS A 161 -11.54 -1.78 5.83
CA LYS A 161 -11.66 -1.33 4.44
C LYS A 161 -10.27 -1.30 3.81
N THR A 162 -10.12 -1.97 2.68
CA THR A 162 -8.90 -1.94 1.86
C THR A 162 -9.27 -1.35 0.49
N THR A 163 -8.47 -0.41 0.03
CA THR A 163 -8.66 0.25 -1.28
C THR A 163 -7.46 -0.08 -2.16
N ASN A 164 -7.71 -0.40 -3.43
CA ASN A 164 -6.70 -0.66 -4.45
C ASN A 164 -5.62 -1.66 -4.00
N ARG A 165 -6.06 -2.78 -3.44
CA ARG A 165 -5.14 -3.88 -3.11
C ARG A 165 -4.51 -4.40 -4.41
N PRO A 166 -3.18 -4.41 -4.55
CA PRO A 166 -2.52 -4.96 -5.72
C PRO A 166 -2.94 -6.41 -5.97
N GLY A 167 -3.26 -6.73 -7.22
CA GLY A 167 -3.53 -8.10 -7.62
C GLY A 167 -2.27 -8.95 -7.60
N GLY A 168 -2.44 -10.26 -7.49
CA GLY A 168 -1.36 -11.23 -7.76
C GLY A 168 -1.21 -11.48 -9.27
N GLY A 169 -0.07 -12.03 -9.68
CA GLY A 169 0.22 -12.36 -11.09
C GLY A 169 0.73 -11.16 -11.89
N THR A 170 0.58 -11.22 -13.21
CA THR A 170 1.21 -10.26 -14.13
C THR A 170 0.25 -9.16 -14.60
N VAL A 171 -1.01 -9.47 -14.86
CA VAL A 171 -1.93 -8.57 -15.58
C VAL A 171 -2.39 -7.38 -14.73
N PHE A 172 -2.70 -7.60 -13.46
CA PHE A 172 -3.22 -6.57 -12.56
C PHE A 172 -2.25 -6.24 -11.41
N ASN A 173 -0.97 -6.52 -11.62
CA ASN A 173 0.05 -6.24 -10.62
C ASN A 173 0.89 -5.02 -11.04
N PRO A 174 0.67 -3.85 -10.45
CA PRO A 174 1.39 -2.64 -10.81
C PRO A 174 2.90 -2.76 -10.53
N ILE A 175 3.30 -3.57 -9.56
CA ILE A 175 4.71 -3.84 -9.29
C ILE A 175 5.35 -4.58 -10.46
N TYR A 176 4.68 -5.61 -10.99
CA TYR A 176 5.19 -6.32 -12.17
C TYR A 176 5.38 -5.35 -13.35
N HIS A 177 4.40 -4.47 -13.60
CA HIS A 177 4.52 -3.50 -14.67
C HIS A 177 5.65 -2.51 -14.43
N ALA A 178 5.88 -2.05 -13.22
CA ALA A 178 7.01 -1.20 -12.89
C ALA A 178 8.36 -1.86 -13.21
N TYR A 179 8.50 -3.17 -13.00
CA TYR A 179 9.72 -3.91 -13.32
C TYR A 179 9.93 -4.19 -14.81
N VAL A 180 8.85 -4.41 -15.58
CA VAL A 180 8.95 -4.76 -17.00
C VAL A 180 8.81 -3.56 -17.93
N THR A 181 8.43 -2.40 -17.44
CA THR A 181 8.31 -1.19 -18.26
C THR A 181 9.68 -0.79 -18.80
N PRO A 182 9.80 -0.62 -20.13
CA PRO A 182 11.04 -0.17 -20.75
C PRO A 182 11.50 1.18 -20.21
N ARG A 183 12.81 1.37 -20.11
CA ARG A 183 13.45 2.54 -19.48
C ARG A 183 13.21 3.89 -20.19
N ASN A 184 12.73 3.87 -21.40
CA ASN A 184 12.38 5.04 -22.19
C ASN A 184 10.88 5.39 -22.15
N ILE A 185 10.12 4.74 -21.27
CA ILE A 185 8.70 5.03 -21.02
C ILE A 185 8.57 5.67 -19.65
N ASP A 186 7.90 6.81 -19.60
CA ASP A 186 7.57 7.50 -18.37
C ASP A 186 6.53 6.69 -17.57
N MET A 187 6.79 6.49 -16.28
CA MET A 187 5.86 5.84 -15.35
C MET A 187 5.07 6.83 -14.50
N ASP A 188 5.37 8.13 -14.58
CA ASP A 188 4.63 9.18 -13.90
C ASP A 188 3.41 9.60 -14.74
N TYR A 189 2.26 9.08 -14.36
CA TYR A 189 0.94 9.47 -14.84
C TYR A 189 0.20 10.29 -13.80
#